data_ca3078130e607e378e1ed73673323757
#
_entry.id   ca3078130e607e378e1ed73673323757
#
_cell.length_a   1.000
_cell.length_b   1.000
_cell.length_c   1.000
_cell.angle_alpha   90.00
_cell.angle_beta   90.00
_cell.angle_gamma   90.00
#
_symmetry.space_group_name_H-M   'P 1'
#
loop_
_entity.id
_entity.type
_entity.pdbx_description
1 polymer ?
#
loop_
_entity_poly.entity_id
_entity_poly.type
_entity_poly.pdbx_seq_one_letter_code
_entity_poly.pdbx_strand_id
1 'polypeptide(L)'
;AQGVPFAREYGGLLDNRSFGGVQVQRTFYAKGQTGQQLLIGAYQALSRQISKGTVTMYNRHEMMDIVKIDGKARGIIARNLITGEIERHSAHAVVLASGGYGNVFFLSTNAMGSNCTAAWKSYKKGAFFANPCFVQIHPTCIPVSGDHQSKLTLMSESLRNDGRIWVPKKKEDAEAIASGEKTGLDIAEEDRDYYLERRYPAFGNLVPRDVASRAAKERCDAGYGVNKTGQAVFLDFSDAINRLGKDAVEARYGNLFQMYEKITAENPYX
;
A
#
# COMPACT_ATOMS: atom_id res chain seq x y z
N ALA A 1 -20.35 12.54 -6.18
CA ALA A 1 -21.74 12.39 -5.75
C ALA A 1 -21.87 12.06 -4.26
N GLN A 2 -20.88 11.33 -3.69
CA GLN A 2 -20.92 10.90 -2.28
C GLN A 2 -20.22 11.88 -1.32
N GLY A 3 -19.76 13.04 -1.81
CA GLY A 3 -19.17 14.05 -0.95
C GLY A 3 -17.67 13.89 -0.68
N VAL A 4 -16.98 13.09 -1.48
CA VAL A 4 -15.53 12.93 -1.31
C VAL A 4 -14.84 14.27 -1.65
N PRO A 5 -13.99 14.81 -0.75
CA PRO A 5 -13.36 16.12 -0.97
C PRO A 5 -12.11 16.00 -1.85
N PHE A 6 -12.32 15.71 -3.14
CA PHE A 6 -11.22 15.68 -4.10
C PHE A 6 -10.60 17.06 -4.28
N ALA A 7 -9.31 17.11 -4.55
CA ALA A 7 -8.59 18.34 -4.84
C ALA A 7 -9.19 19.03 -6.07
N ARG A 8 -9.19 20.37 -6.05
CA ARG A 8 -9.76 21.17 -7.13
C ARG A 8 -8.76 22.20 -7.61
N GLU A 9 -8.88 22.54 -8.88
CA GLU A 9 -8.16 23.65 -9.50
C GLU A 9 -8.80 24.97 -9.05
N TYR A 10 -8.09 26.07 -9.29
CA TYR A 10 -8.59 27.40 -8.95
C TYR A 10 -9.99 27.67 -9.53
N GLY A 11 -10.25 27.19 -10.75
CA GLY A 11 -11.56 27.37 -11.40
C GLY A 11 -12.65 26.44 -10.88
N GLY A 12 -12.37 25.60 -9.90
CA GLY A 12 -13.38 24.73 -9.27
C GLY A 12 -13.52 23.35 -9.89
N LEU A 13 -12.86 23.06 -11.00
CA LEU A 13 -12.87 21.73 -11.59
C LEU A 13 -12.00 20.79 -10.77
N LEU A 14 -12.25 19.48 -10.90
CA LEU A 14 -11.46 18.48 -10.20
C LEU A 14 -10.04 18.47 -10.76
N ASP A 15 -9.06 18.57 -9.87
CA ASP A 15 -7.65 18.49 -10.25
C ASP A 15 -7.25 17.05 -10.56
N ASN A 16 -6.31 16.91 -11.48
CA ASN A 16 -5.77 15.61 -11.92
C ASN A 16 -4.27 15.58 -11.75
N ARG A 17 -3.73 14.40 -11.50
CA ARG A 17 -2.27 14.24 -11.49
C ARG A 17 -1.86 12.90 -12.11
N SER A 18 -0.58 12.79 -12.46
CA SER A 18 0.03 11.55 -12.93
C SER A 18 0.36 10.63 -11.77
N PHE A 19 0.44 9.36 -12.07
CA PHE A 19 1.01 8.35 -11.19
C PHE A 19 2.05 7.53 -11.96
N GLY A 20 2.90 6.86 -11.24
CA GLY A 20 3.92 6.01 -11.84
C GLY A 20 3.33 5.04 -12.86
N GLY A 21 3.92 5.00 -14.05
CA GLY A 21 3.48 4.14 -15.14
C GLY A 21 2.29 4.65 -15.93
N VAL A 22 1.72 5.81 -15.58
CA VAL A 22 0.56 6.37 -16.28
C VAL A 22 1.01 7.56 -17.12
N GLN A 23 0.73 7.50 -18.40
CA GLN A 23 1.22 8.51 -19.36
C GLN A 23 0.41 9.80 -19.36
N VAL A 24 -0.81 9.77 -18.88
CA VAL A 24 -1.70 10.95 -18.87
C VAL A 24 -2.18 11.24 -17.46
N GLN A 25 -2.45 12.51 -17.19
CA GLN A 25 -3.02 12.92 -15.91
C GLN A 25 -4.50 12.57 -15.91
N ARG A 26 -4.88 11.57 -15.12
CA ARG A 26 -6.27 11.14 -15.04
C ARG A 26 -6.67 10.69 -13.62
N THR A 27 -5.82 10.94 -12.65
CA THR A 27 -6.05 10.47 -11.28
C THR A 27 -6.56 11.60 -10.41
N PHE A 28 -7.78 11.46 -9.94
CA PHE A 28 -8.33 12.36 -8.92
C PHE A 28 -7.78 11.96 -7.56
N TYR A 29 -7.59 12.92 -6.68
CA TYR A 29 -6.93 12.67 -5.40
C TYR A 29 -7.43 13.60 -4.30
N ALA A 30 -7.26 13.18 -3.06
CA ALA A 30 -7.50 13.97 -1.86
C ALA A 30 -6.22 13.93 -1.02
N LYS A 31 -5.31 14.78 -1.33
CA LYS A 31 -3.93 14.98 -0.79
C LYS A 31 -3.55 14.07 0.38
N GLY A 32 -3.01 12.89 0.05
CA GLY A 32 -2.53 11.92 1.05
C GLY A 32 -3.62 11.09 1.73
N GLN A 33 -4.89 11.38 1.49
CA GLN A 33 -6.00 10.73 2.19
C GLN A 33 -7.06 10.16 1.24
N THR A 34 -6.70 9.93 -0.02
CA THR A 34 -7.68 9.54 -1.04
C THR A 34 -8.46 8.29 -0.65
N GLY A 35 -7.77 7.23 -0.23
CA GLY A 35 -8.42 5.97 0.16
C GLY A 35 -9.34 6.16 1.36
N GLN A 36 -8.86 6.86 2.39
CA GLN A 36 -9.65 7.14 3.59
C GLN A 36 -10.92 7.93 3.26
N GLN A 37 -10.79 8.96 2.44
CA GLN A 37 -11.94 9.81 2.09
C GLN A 37 -12.94 9.06 1.22
N LEU A 38 -12.48 8.20 0.33
CA LEU A 38 -13.37 7.34 -0.46
C LEU A 38 -14.14 6.38 0.45
N LEU A 39 -13.46 5.77 1.40
CA LEU A 39 -14.09 4.84 2.36
C LEU A 39 -15.16 5.57 3.20
N ILE A 40 -14.80 6.74 3.74
CA ILE A 40 -15.73 7.52 4.57
C ILE A 40 -16.95 7.94 3.74
N GLY A 41 -16.75 8.40 2.50
CA GLY A 41 -17.86 8.79 1.63
C GLY A 41 -18.80 7.63 1.34
N ALA A 42 -18.22 6.44 1.04
CA ALA A 42 -19.02 5.24 0.79
C ALA A 42 -19.78 4.81 2.07
N TYR A 43 -19.09 4.87 3.22
CA TYR A 43 -19.69 4.49 4.50
C TYR A 43 -20.86 5.42 4.88
N GLN A 44 -20.72 6.72 4.63
CA GLN A 44 -21.80 7.66 4.88
C GLN A 44 -23.04 7.32 4.03
N ALA A 45 -22.83 6.97 2.75
CA ALA A 45 -23.93 6.57 1.88
C ALA A 45 -24.58 5.27 2.38
N LEU A 46 -23.78 4.32 2.82
CA LEU A 46 -24.27 3.06 3.40
C LEU A 46 -25.09 3.35 4.67
N SER A 47 -24.58 4.21 5.55
CA SER A 47 -25.27 4.56 6.80
C SER A 47 -26.66 5.13 6.55
N ARG A 48 -26.81 5.93 5.49
CA ARG A 48 -28.13 6.44 5.12
C ARG A 48 -29.11 5.29 4.78
N GLN A 49 -28.61 4.23 4.11
CA GLN A 49 -29.45 3.08 3.77
C GLN A 49 -29.76 2.21 5.00
N ILE A 50 -28.82 2.11 5.92
CA ILE A 50 -29.05 1.42 7.19
C ILE A 50 -30.16 2.15 7.98
N SER A 51 -30.08 3.49 8.04
CA SER A 51 -31.11 4.29 8.74
C SER A 51 -32.48 4.15 8.11
N LYS A 52 -32.55 3.93 6.79
CA LYS A 52 -33.82 3.71 6.08
C LYS A 52 -34.36 2.29 6.24
N GLY A 53 -33.57 1.40 6.81
CA GLY A 53 -33.97 -0.01 6.96
C GLY A 53 -33.82 -0.84 5.70
N THR A 54 -33.20 -0.29 4.64
CA THR A 54 -32.99 -1.04 3.38
C THR A 54 -31.74 -1.91 3.42
N VAL A 55 -30.86 -1.69 4.42
CA VAL A 55 -29.64 -2.48 4.63
C VAL A 55 -29.56 -2.85 6.10
N THR A 56 -29.29 -4.14 6.36
CA THR A 56 -28.92 -4.62 7.70
C THR A 56 -27.43 -4.90 7.72
N MET A 57 -26.73 -4.34 8.69
CA MET A 57 -25.28 -4.48 8.81
C MET A 57 -24.94 -5.38 9.99
N TYR A 58 -24.19 -6.43 9.71
CA TYR A 58 -23.75 -7.41 10.71
C TYR A 58 -22.28 -7.18 11.04
N ASN A 59 -22.01 -6.31 12.00
CA ASN A 59 -20.66 -6.01 12.45
C ASN A 59 -20.09 -7.18 13.25
N ARG A 60 -18.75 -7.33 13.17
CA ARG A 60 -18.04 -8.38 13.91
C ARG A 60 -18.59 -9.77 13.61
N HIS A 61 -18.83 -10.02 12.32
CA HIS A 61 -19.24 -11.35 11.86
C HIS A 61 -18.20 -11.85 10.86
N GLU A 62 -17.90 -13.14 10.96
CA GLU A 62 -16.97 -13.82 10.06
C GLU A 62 -17.74 -14.76 9.16
N MET A 63 -17.54 -14.66 7.84
CA MET A 63 -18.14 -15.62 6.92
C MET A 63 -17.46 -16.97 7.07
N MET A 64 -18.22 -17.98 7.47
CA MET A 64 -17.73 -19.35 7.68
C MET A 64 -17.82 -20.18 6.42
N ASP A 65 -18.87 -19.99 5.63
CA ASP A 65 -19.06 -20.76 4.41
C ASP A 65 -20.09 -20.06 3.51
N ILE A 66 -20.10 -20.44 2.24
CA ILE A 66 -21.14 -20.03 1.30
C ILE A 66 -22.11 -21.21 1.13
N VAL A 67 -23.41 -20.93 1.12
CA VAL A 67 -24.44 -21.94 0.94
C VAL A 67 -24.76 -22.07 -0.54
N LYS A 68 -24.60 -23.27 -1.06
CA LYS A 68 -24.88 -23.57 -2.47
C LYS A 68 -26.01 -24.59 -2.55
N ILE A 69 -27.09 -24.27 -3.24
CA ILE A 69 -28.24 -25.13 -3.45
C ILE A 69 -28.54 -25.15 -4.95
N ASP A 70 -28.59 -26.33 -5.53
CA ASP A 70 -28.86 -26.54 -6.96
C ASP A 70 -27.94 -25.67 -7.84
N GLY A 71 -26.64 -25.62 -7.46
CA GLY A 71 -25.64 -24.90 -8.24
C GLY A 71 -25.62 -23.39 -8.03
N LYS A 72 -26.50 -22.85 -7.20
CA LYS A 72 -26.65 -21.40 -7.00
C LYS A 72 -26.24 -21.00 -5.56
N ALA A 73 -25.54 -19.87 -5.45
CA ALA A 73 -25.23 -19.30 -4.12
C ALA A 73 -26.52 -18.71 -3.54
N ARG A 74 -26.93 -19.23 -2.38
CA ARG A 74 -28.23 -18.91 -1.76
C ARG A 74 -28.09 -18.28 -0.38
N GLY A 75 -26.88 -18.00 0.05
CA GLY A 75 -26.66 -17.38 1.35
C GLY A 75 -25.28 -17.69 1.91
N ILE A 76 -25.09 -17.35 3.16
CA ILE A 76 -23.85 -17.62 3.87
C ILE A 76 -24.13 -18.18 5.27
N ILE A 77 -23.13 -18.86 5.80
CA ILE A 77 -23.04 -19.21 7.22
C ILE A 77 -22.04 -18.22 7.82
N ALA A 78 -22.42 -17.57 8.90
CA ALA A 78 -21.57 -16.59 9.56
C ALA A 78 -21.43 -16.94 11.04
N ARG A 79 -20.31 -16.54 11.63
CA ARG A 79 -20.10 -16.64 13.08
C ARG A 79 -20.09 -15.23 13.67
N ASN A 80 -20.91 -15.03 14.66
CA ASN A 80 -20.92 -13.82 15.47
C ASN A 80 -19.66 -13.85 16.35
N LEU A 81 -18.74 -12.91 16.15
CA LEU A 81 -17.46 -12.92 16.86
C LEU A 81 -17.57 -12.43 18.31
N ILE A 82 -18.74 -11.92 18.70
CA ILE A 82 -18.98 -11.50 20.08
C ILE A 82 -19.54 -12.66 20.90
N THR A 83 -20.56 -13.35 20.36
CA THR A 83 -21.25 -14.40 21.08
C THR A 83 -20.75 -15.81 20.77
N GLY A 84 -20.09 -15.98 19.62
CA GLY A 84 -19.66 -17.29 19.12
C GLY A 84 -20.73 -18.04 18.36
N GLU A 85 -21.95 -17.52 18.30
CA GLU A 85 -23.07 -18.18 17.66
C GLU A 85 -22.89 -18.30 16.16
N ILE A 86 -23.39 -19.40 15.60
CA ILE A 86 -23.37 -19.65 14.15
C ILE A 86 -24.75 -19.28 13.60
N GLU A 87 -24.74 -18.43 12.60
CA GLU A 87 -25.96 -17.87 12.01
C GLU A 87 -26.06 -18.23 10.52
N ARG A 88 -27.28 -18.33 10.03
CA ARG A 88 -27.59 -18.57 8.62
C ARG A 88 -28.26 -17.33 8.03
N HIS A 89 -27.72 -16.84 6.93
CA HIS A 89 -28.26 -15.67 6.23
C HIS A 89 -28.58 -16.08 4.80
N SER A 90 -29.86 -16.19 4.48
CA SER A 90 -30.32 -16.54 3.13
C SER A 90 -30.38 -15.30 2.24
N ALA A 91 -30.15 -15.50 0.93
CA ALA A 91 -30.18 -14.39 -0.02
C ALA A 91 -30.36 -14.92 -1.44
N HIS A 92 -30.92 -14.09 -2.32
CA HIS A 92 -31.06 -14.40 -3.73
C HIS A 92 -29.71 -14.35 -4.45
N ALA A 93 -28.77 -13.52 -3.95
CA ALA A 93 -27.43 -13.40 -4.50
C ALA A 93 -26.44 -13.13 -3.38
N VAL A 94 -25.18 -13.51 -3.58
CA VAL A 94 -24.09 -13.28 -2.64
C VAL A 94 -22.97 -12.56 -3.37
N VAL A 95 -22.55 -11.42 -2.84
CA VAL A 95 -21.43 -10.64 -3.38
C VAL A 95 -20.25 -10.75 -2.41
N LEU A 96 -19.11 -11.25 -2.90
CA LEU A 96 -17.88 -11.28 -2.11
C LEU A 96 -17.12 -10.00 -2.37
N ALA A 97 -17.03 -9.15 -1.36
CA ALA A 97 -16.30 -7.89 -1.43
C ALA A 97 -15.27 -7.81 -0.29
N SER A 98 -14.62 -8.96 -0.03
CA SER A 98 -13.72 -9.14 1.13
C SER A 98 -12.32 -8.56 0.92
N GLY A 99 -12.07 -7.91 -0.20
CA GLY A 99 -10.78 -7.29 -0.47
C GLY A 99 -9.76 -8.29 -0.98
N GLY A 100 -8.50 -7.93 -0.90
CA GLY A 100 -7.40 -8.72 -1.41
C GLY A 100 -6.94 -9.82 -0.47
N TYR A 101 -5.82 -10.44 -0.83
CA TYR A 101 -5.28 -11.57 -0.08
C TYR A 101 -3.77 -11.40 0.18
N GLY A 102 -3.31 -10.15 0.37
CA GLY A 102 -1.89 -9.87 0.59
C GLY A 102 -1.29 -10.60 1.77
N ASN A 103 -2.10 -10.87 2.81
CA ASN A 103 -1.60 -11.53 4.02
C ASN A 103 -1.43 -13.03 3.89
N VAL A 104 -1.65 -13.59 2.69
CA VAL A 104 -1.19 -14.94 2.36
C VAL A 104 0.34 -14.97 2.22
N PHE A 105 0.94 -13.82 1.92
CA PHE A 105 2.38 -13.70 1.67
C PHE A 105 3.10 -13.16 2.90
N PHE A 106 4.40 -13.47 3.00
CA PHE A 106 5.22 -13.19 4.18
C PHE A 106 5.25 -11.68 4.53
N LEU A 107 5.56 -10.84 3.55
CA LEU A 107 5.61 -9.38 3.78
C LEU A 107 4.43 -8.74 3.06
N SER A 108 3.57 -8.08 3.80
CA SER A 108 2.36 -7.49 3.24
C SER A 108 2.19 -6.05 3.72
N THR A 109 1.68 -5.20 2.85
CA THR A 109 1.23 -3.85 3.21
C THR A 109 -0.29 -3.80 3.41
N ASN A 110 -1.00 -4.91 3.17
CA ASN A 110 -2.46 -4.97 3.28
C ASN A 110 -2.91 -5.06 4.74
N ALA A 111 -4.14 -4.67 4.99
CA ALA A 111 -4.77 -4.87 6.29
C ALA A 111 -4.84 -6.36 6.63
N MET A 112 -4.82 -6.68 7.93
CA MET A 112 -4.75 -8.07 8.40
C MET A 112 -5.93 -8.92 7.94
N GLY A 113 -7.08 -8.30 7.66
CA GLY A 113 -8.24 -9.02 7.14
C GLY A 113 -8.12 -9.45 5.68
N SER A 114 -7.07 -9.04 4.97
CA SER A 114 -6.84 -9.44 3.57
C SER A 114 -6.18 -10.82 3.52
N ASN A 115 -6.93 -11.87 3.92
CA ASN A 115 -6.38 -13.19 4.20
C ASN A 115 -6.92 -14.32 3.31
N CYS A 116 -7.71 -14.00 2.30
CA CYS A 116 -8.22 -14.96 1.31
C CYS A 116 -9.29 -15.95 1.83
N THR A 117 -9.69 -15.89 3.09
CA THR A 117 -10.55 -16.92 3.68
C THR A 117 -11.88 -17.07 2.92
N ALA A 118 -12.59 -15.96 2.68
CA ALA A 118 -13.88 -16.01 1.98
C ALA A 118 -13.74 -16.47 0.53
N ALA A 119 -12.71 -15.97 -0.17
CA ALA A 119 -12.46 -16.37 -1.55
C ALA A 119 -12.12 -17.85 -1.64
N TRP A 120 -11.30 -18.36 -0.71
CA TRP A 120 -10.92 -19.77 -0.67
C TRP A 120 -12.13 -20.66 -0.44
N LYS A 121 -13.00 -20.30 0.50
CA LYS A 121 -14.21 -21.08 0.78
C LYS A 121 -15.14 -21.13 -0.42
N SER A 122 -15.27 -20.02 -1.13
CA SER A 122 -16.10 -19.97 -2.33
C SER A 122 -15.48 -20.79 -3.48
N TYR A 123 -14.16 -20.72 -3.63
CA TYR A 123 -13.44 -21.52 -4.62
C TYR A 123 -13.66 -23.01 -4.37
N LYS A 124 -13.59 -23.46 -3.12
CA LYS A 124 -13.84 -24.87 -2.78
C LYS A 124 -15.27 -25.32 -3.10
N LYS A 125 -16.21 -24.40 -3.20
CA LYS A 125 -17.60 -24.67 -3.57
C LYS A 125 -17.83 -24.55 -5.10
N GLY A 126 -16.77 -24.29 -5.87
CA GLY A 126 -16.83 -24.29 -7.32
C GLY A 126 -16.80 -22.92 -7.98
N ALA A 127 -16.58 -21.86 -7.22
CA ALA A 127 -16.38 -20.54 -7.84
C ALA A 127 -15.04 -20.50 -8.55
N PHE A 128 -14.96 -19.82 -9.68
CA PHE A 128 -13.71 -19.64 -10.39
C PHE A 128 -12.86 -18.57 -9.70
N PHE A 129 -11.55 -18.78 -9.72
CA PHE A 129 -10.58 -17.84 -9.18
C PHE A 129 -9.69 -17.39 -10.35
N ALA A 130 -9.83 -16.13 -10.76
CA ALA A 130 -9.14 -15.63 -11.95
C ALA A 130 -7.82 -14.96 -11.60
N ASN A 131 -6.81 -15.20 -12.41
CA ASN A 131 -5.53 -14.48 -12.40
C ASN A 131 -4.85 -14.45 -11.03
N PRO A 132 -4.73 -15.60 -10.33
CA PRO A 132 -4.16 -15.58 -8.97
C PRO A 132 -2.66 -15.22 -8.93
N CYS A 133 -1.98 -15.28 -10.07
CA CYS A 133 -0.57 -14.92 -10.17
C CYS A 133 -0.31 -13.41 -10.26
N PHE A 134 -1.35 -12.61 -10.46
CA PHE A 134 -1.17 -11.16 -10.57
C PHE A 134 -1.18 -10.52 -9.19
N VAL A 135 -0.05 -10.65 -8.51
CA VAL A 135 0.17 -10.10 -7.17
C VAL A 135 1.10 -8.90 -7.28
N GLN A 136 0.76 -7.81 -6.61
CA GLN A 136 1.55 -6.59 -6.63
C GLN A 136 1.90 -6.19 -5.20
N ILE A 137 3.18 -5.91 -4.96
CA ILE A 137 3.65 -5.36 -3.69
C ILE A 137 3.85 -3.86 -3.89
N HIS A 138 3.40 -3.06 -2.93
CA HIS A 138 3.60 -1.61 -2.98
C HIS A 138 5.07 -1.32 -2.64
N PRO A 139 5.82 -0.69 -3.56
CA PRO A 139 7.27 -0.53 -3.35
C PRO A 139 7.64 0.61 -2.40
N THR A 140 6.70 1.52 -2.12
CA THR A 140 6.97 2.66 -1.24
C THR A 140 6.33 2.38 0.11
N CYS A 141 7.13 1.81 1.00
CA CYS A 141 6.66 1.42 2.33
C CYS A 141 7.81 1.50 3.33
N ILE A 142 7.46 1.66 4.60
CA ILE A 142 8.41 1.62 5.71
C ILE A 142 8.61 0.16 6.09
N PRO A 143 9.85 -0.36 6.10
CA PRO A 143 10.11 -1.71 6.59
C PRO A 143 9.70 -1.86 8.06
N VAL A 144 9.54 -3.10 8.51
CA VAL A 144 9.27 -3.36 9.92
C VAL A 144 10.48 -2.87 10.73
N SER A 145 10.24 -1.94 11.65
CA SER A 145 11.30 -1.27 12.40
C SER A 145 11.22 -1.49 13.91
N GLY A 146 10.21 -2.20 14.41
CA GLY A 146 10.07 -2.42 15.85
C GLY A 146 9.04 -3.49 16.15
N ASP A 147 8.96 -3.87 17.41
CA ASP A 147 8.12 -4.99 17.86
C ASP A 147 6.62 -4.72 17.69
N HIS A 148 6.23 -3.45 17.61
CA HIS A 148 4.82 -3.07 17.53
C HIS A 148 4.32 -2.91 16.10
N GLN A 149 5.21 -3.04 15.12
CA GLN A 149 4.86 -2.93 13.70
C GLN A 149 4.76 -4.33 13.09
N SER A 150 3.55 -4.82 12.90
CA SER A 150 3.30 -6.20 12.50
C SER A 150 3.43 -6.45 10.99
N LYS A 151 3.58 -5.39 10.20
CA LYS A 151 3.66 -5.50 8.74
C LYS A 151 4.37 -4.29 8.16
N LEU A 152 4.67 -4.32 6.87
CA LEU A 152 5.18 -3.15 6.17
C LEU A 152 4.13 -2.03 6.22
N THR A 153 4.56 -0.80 6.51
CA THR A 153 3.65 0.34 6.55
C THR A 153 3.68 1.07 5.21
N LEU A 154 2.53 1.14 4.58
CA LEU A 154 2.37 1.77 3.27
C LEU A 154 2.62 3.28 3.37
N MET A 155 3.46 3.79 2.46
CA MET A 155 3.67 5.23 2.29
C MET A 155 3.10 5.67 0.94
N SER A 156 2.89 6.97 0.78
CA SER A 156 2.37 7.49 -0.48
C SER A 156 3.38 7.29 -1.61
N GLU A 157 2.91 6.76 -2.72
CA GLU A 157 3.72 6.59 -3.92
C GLU A 157 4.21 7.93 -4.48
N SER A 158 3.54 9.03 -4.14
CA SER A 158 3.96 10.37 -4.58
C SER A 158 5.36 10.75 -4.10
N LEU A 159 5.86 10.09 -3.05
CA LEU A 159 7.25 10.31 -2.60
C LEU A 159 8.26 10.04 -3.73
N ARG A 160 7.95 9.13 -4.65
CA ARG A 160 8.84 8.84 -5.78
C ARG A 160 8.88 9.94 -6.84
N ASN A 161 7.99 10.94 -6.75
CA ASN A 161 8.03 12.07 -7.68
C ASN A 161 9.29 12.92 -7.49
N ASP A 162 9.75 13.05 -6.25
CA ASP A 162 10.92 13.86 -5.94
C ASP A 162 12.04 13.06 -5.23
N GLY A 163 11.71 11.89 -4.67
CA GLY A 163 12.70 11.03 -4.04
C GLY A 163 13.40 10.13 -5.05
N ARG A 164 14.70 9.94 -4.88
CA ARG A 164 15.52 9.08 -5.73
C ARG A 164 15.82 7.78 -5.00
N ILE A 165 15.68 6.66 -5.70
CA ILE A 165 15.83 5.33 -5.10
C ILE A 165 17.20 4.77 -5.44
N TRP A 166 17.95 4.32 -4.41
CA TRP A 166 19.29 3.77 -4.63
C TRP A 166 19.67 2.76 -3.56
N VAL A 167 20.72 1.99 -3.86
CA VAL A 167 21.43 1.13 -2.91
C VAL A 167 22.92 1.36 -3.10
N PRO A 168 23.78 0.98 -2.12
CA PRO A 168 25.24 1.06 -2.35
C PRO A 168 25.68 0.18 -3.53
N LYS A 169 26.71 0.57 -4.23
CA LYS A 169 27.32 -0.23 -5.29
C LYS A 169 28.12 -1.40 -4.75
N LYS A 170 28.59 -1.29 -3.51
CA LYS A 170 29.45 -2.31 -2.85
C LYS A 170 28.67 -2.99 -1.75
N LYS A 171 28.80 -4.31 -1.67
CA LYS A 171 28.13 -5.10 -0.61
C LYS A 171 28.68 -4.75 0.76
N GLU A 172 29.97 -4.47 0.84
CA GLU A 172 30.62 -4.07 2.09
C GLU A 172 29.98 -2.82 2.69
N ASP A 173 29.58 -1.88 1.83
CA ASP A 173 28.87 -0.68 2.30
C ASP A 173 27.47 -1.01 2.79
N ALA A 174 26.76 -1.93 2.10
CA ALA A 174 25.43 -2.36 2.55
C ALA A 174 25.54 -3.07 3.91
N GLU A 175 26.54 -3.91 4.09
CA GLU A 175 26.81 -4.60 5.37
C GLU A 175 27.17 -3.60 6.47
N ALA A 176 27.98 -2.61 6.18
CA ALA A 176 28.35 -1.57 7.15
C ALA A 176 27.14 -0.74 7.57
N ILE A 177 26.22 -0.47 6.65
CA ILE A 177 24.95 0.21 6.97
C ILE A 177 24.08 -0.70 7.85
N ALA A 178 23.98 -1.98 7.50
CA ALA A 178 23.19 -2.93 8.28
C ALA A 178 23.70 -3.09 9.71
N SER A 179 25.02 -3.04 9.91
CA SER A 179 25.63 -3.12 11.25
C SER A 179 25.58 -1.80 12.02
N GLY A 180 25.28 -0.69 11.35
CA GLY A 180 25.26 0.62 11.96
C GLY A 180 26.62 1.34 11.98
N GLU A 181 27.61 0.79 11.30
CA GLU A 181 28.94 1.42 11.15
C GLU A 181 28.90 2.64 10.22
N LYS A 182 27.98 2.60 9.25
CA LYS A 182 27.79 3.69 8.27
C LYS A 182 26.33 4.05 8.18
N THR A 183 26.08 5.25 7.67
CA THR A 183 24.75 5.71 7.28
C THR A 183 24.72 5.96 5.77
N GLY A 184 23.57 6.27 5.23
CA GLY A 184 23.47 6.64 3.82
C GLY A 184 24.28 7.90 3.48
N LEU A 185 24.50 8.78 4.46
CA LEU A 185 25.28 10.00 4.26
C LEU A 185 26.79 9.71 4.06
N ASP A 186 27.25 8.57 4.54
CA ASP A 186 28.66 8.18 4.42
C ASP A 186 28.98 7.56 3.07
N ILE A 187 27.96 7.34 2.21
CA ILE A 187 28.16 6.75 0.87
C ILE A 187 28.25 7.89 -0.15
N ALA A 188 29.39 8.00 -0.78
CA ALA A 188 29.64 9.03 -1.80
C ALA A 188 28.68 8.82 -3.00
N GLU A 189 28.35 9.93 -3.67
CA GLU A 189 27.40 9.91 -4.80
C GLU A 189 27.83 8.89 -5.87
N GLU A 190 29.12 8.83 -6.18
CA GLU A 190 29.65 7.89 -7.18
C GLU A 190 29.55 6.42 -6.75
N ASP A 191 29.37 6.12 -5.45
CA ASP A 191 29.21 4.77 -4.92
C ASP A 191 27.74 4.40 -4.72
N ARG A 192 26.79 5.21 -5.19
CA ARG A 192 25.35 4.93 -5.15
C ARG A 192 24.87 4.36 -6.47
N ASP A 193 24.10 3.29 -6.42
CA ASP A 193 23.47 2.70 -7.61
C ASP A 193 22.01 3.15 -7.66
N TYR A 194 21.72 4.12 -8.49
CA TYR A 194 20.36 4.57 -8.79
C TYR A 194 19.77 3.63 -9.84
N TYR A 195 19.53 2.40 -9.43
CA TYR A 195 19.25 1.27 -10.31
C TYR A 195 17.99 1.44 -11.17
N LEU A 196 16.96 2.15 -10.69
CA LEU A 196 15.77 2.40 -11.51
C LEU A 196 16.07 3.39 -12.63
N GLU A 197 16.80 4.45 -12.31
CA GLU A 197 17.20 5.44 -13.32
C GLU A 197 18.11 4.80 -14.38
N ARG A 198 19.03 3.95 -13.94
CA ARG A 198 19.98 3.28 -14.83
C ARG A 198 19.30 2.26 -15.74
N ARG A 199 18.37 1.47 -15.20
CA ARG A 199 17.71 0.39 -15.95
C ARG A 199 16.55 0.88 -16.81
N TYR A 200 15.86 1.91 -16.35
CA TYR A 200 14.60 2.37 -16.97
C TYR A 200 14.64 3.88 -17.17
N PRO A 201 15.53 4.38 -18.06
CA PRO A 201 15.75 5.82 -18.16
C PRO A 201 14.53 6.62 -18.61
N ALA A 202 13.56 6.00 -19.28
CA ALA A 202 12.34 6.69 -19.71
C ALA A 202 11.43 7.07 -18.55
N PHE A 203 11.45 6.31 -17.44
CA PHE A 203 10.57 6.55 -16.29
C PHE A 203 11.34 6.80 -14.99
N GLY A 204 12.57 6.28 -14.89
CA GLY A 204 13.38 6.43 -13.68
C GLY A 204 12.65 5.94 -12.45
N ASN A 205 12.57 6.78 -11.44
CA ASN A 205 11.93 6.44 -10.17
C ASN A 205 10.40 6.31 -10.28
N LEU A 206 9.82 6.68 -11.43
CA LEU A 206 8.37 6.62 -11.65
C LEU A 206 7.93 5.41 -12.47
N VAL A 207 8.76 4.37 -12.55
CA VAL A 207 8.35 3.10 -13.17
C VAL A 207 7.11 2.52 -12.46
N PRO A 208 6.32 1.67 -13.14
CA PRO A 208 5.18 1.02 -12.49
C PRO A 208 5.55 0.29 -11.21
N ARG A 209 4.58 0.13 -10.31
CA ARG A 209 4.81 -0.47 -8.99
C ARG A 209 5.46 -1.85 -9.05
N ASP A 210 5.00 -2.69 -9.96
CA ASP A 210 5.53 -4.05 -10.09
C ASP A 210 6.98 -4.05 -10.53
N VAL A 211 7.36 -3.12 -11.41
CA VAL A 211 8.74 -2.98 -11.86
C VAL A 211 9.61 -2.50 -10.69
N ALA A 212 9.16 -1.46 -9.98
CA ALA A 212 9.92 -0.92 -8.85
C ALA A 212 10.11 -1.96 -7.74
N SER A 213 9.05 -2.71 -7.41
CA SER A 213 9.12 -3.69 -6.31
C SER A 213 10.00 -4.88 -6.68
N ARG A 214 9.91 -5.38 -7.92
CA ARG A 214 10.79 -6.48 -8.36
C ARG A 214 12.25 -6.05 -8.40
N ALA A 215 12.53 -4.84 -8.88
CA ALA A 215 13.90 -4.32 -8.94
C ALA A 215 14.48 -4.14 -7.53
N ALA A 216 13.69 -3.64 -6.58
CA ALA A 216 14.13 -3.49 -5.19
C ALA A 216 14.43 -4.87 -4.59
N LYS A 217 13.50 -5.82 -4.76
CA LYS A 217 13.68 -7.20 -4.25
C LYS A 217 14.96 -7.82 -4.81
N GLU A 218 15.20 -7.66 -6.11
CA GLU A 218 16.40 -8.18 -6.77
C GLU A 218 17.68 -7.59 -6.15
N ARG A 219 17.69 -6.27 -5.86
CA ARG A 219 18.86 -5.66 -5.22
C ARG A 219 19.08 -6.20 -3.81
N CYS A 220 17.99 -6.34 -3.04
CA CYS A 220 18.09 -6.90 -1.69
C CYS A 220 18.58 -8.36 -1.72
N ASP A 221 18.01 -9.18 -2.59
CA ASP A 221 18.41 -10.60 -2.71
C ASP A 221 19.87 -10.75 -3.16
N ALA A 222 20.36 -9.80 -3.94
CA ALA A 222 21.76 -9.81 -4.39
C ALA A 222 22.75 -9.32 -3.32
N GLY A 223 22.26 -8.87 -2.15
CA GLY A 223 23.09 -8.45 -1.04
C GLY A 223 23.40 -6.97 -0.96
N TYR A 224 22.63 -6.14 -1.69
CA TYR A 224 22.82 -4.69 -1.68
C TYR A 224 21.77 -3.97 -0.85
N GLY A 225 20.85 -4.71 -0.23
CA GLY A 225 19.81 -4.12 0.58
C GLY A 225 20.36 -3.47 1.84
N VAL A 226 19.67 -2.42 2.28
CA VAL A 226 20.06 -1.66 3.46
C VAL A 226 19.13 -1.99 4.62
N ASN A 227 19.34 -1.38 5.77
CA ASN A 227 18.75 -1.61 7.08
C ASN A 227 19.24 -2.94 7.71
N LYS A 228 18.84 -3.18 8.95
CA LYS A 228 19.33 -4.32 9.75
C LYS A 228 19.01 -5.68 9.12
N THR A 229 17.98 -5.77 8.30
CA THR A 229 17.58 -7.03 7.68
C THR A 229 18.08 -7.18 6.25
N GLY A 230 18.66 -6.13 5.66
CA GLY A 230 19.04 -6.12 4.24
C GLY A 230 17.84 -6.14 3.29
N GLN A 231 16.65 -5.81 3.78
CA GLN A 231 15.41 -5.90 3.00
C GLN A 231 14.80 -4.53 2.72
N ALA A 232 15.66 -3.51 2.53
CA ALA A 232 15.21 -2.16 2.24
C ALA A 232 16.13 -1.50 1.21
N VAL A 233 15.67 -0.39 0.65
CA VAL A 233 16.45 0.47 -0.24
C VAL A 233 16.26 1.90 0.24
N PHE A 234 17.18 2.80 -0.12
CA PHE A 234 17.04 4.20 0.22
C PHE A 234 16.06 4.90 -0.72
N LEU A 235 15.27 5.79 -0.16
CA LEU A 235 14.45 6.77 -0.87
C LEU A 235 14.95 8.14 -0.40
N ASP A 236 15.71 8.80 -1.24
CA ASP A 236 16.60 9.90 -0.89
C ASP A 236 16.05 11.22 -1.43
N PHE A 237 15.83 12.18 -0.54
CA PHE A 237 15.31 13.51 -0.87
C PHE A 237 16.39 14.59 -0.91
N SER A 238 17.67 14.25 -0.77
CA SER A 238 18.76 15.24 -0.76
C SER A 238 18.74 16.13 -1.99
N ASP A 239 18.61 15.52 -3.17
CA ASP A 239 18.54 16.27 -4.43
C ASP A 239 17.34 17.21 -4.47
N ALA A 240 16.17 16.72 -4.05
CA ALA A 240 14.95 17.54 -4.06
C ALA A 240 15.08 18.71 -3.08
N ILE A 241 15.65 18.47 -1.90
CA ILE A 241 15.86 19.53 -0.91
C ILE A 241 16.83 20.58 -1.45
N ASN A 242 17.92 20.15 -2.09
CA ASN A 242 18.91 21.07 -2.67
C ASN A 242 18.32 21.89 -3.81
N ARG A 243 17.47 21.28 -4.64
CA ARG A 243 16.91 21.92 -5.82
C ARG A 243 15.71 22.82 -5.51
N LEU A 244 14.84 22.38 -4.62
CA LEU A 244 13.55 23.04 -4.34
C LEU A 244 13.56 23.84 -3.04
N GLY A 245 14.45 23.50 -2.09
CA GLY A 245 14.45 24.03 -0.75
C GLY A 245 13.65 23.15 0.21
N LYS A 246 14.07 23.12 1.46
CA LYS A 246 13.44 22.32 2.51
C LYS A 246 11.95 22.66 2.67
N ASP A 247 11.64 23.95 2.66
CA ASP A 247 10.24 24.40 2.89
C ASP A 247 9.30 23.88 1.81
N ALA A 248 9.74 23.85 0.54
CA ALA A 248 8.93 23.34 -0.55
C ALA A 248 8.72 21.83 -0.45
N VAL A 249 9.75 21.09 -0.05
CA VAL A 249 9.66 19.65 0.16
C VAL A 249 8.72 19.36 1.35
N GLU A 250 8.85 20.12 2.42
CA GLU A 250 7.98 19.98 3.59
C GLU A 250 6.52 20.31 3.27
N ALA A 251 6.28 21.34 2.45
CA ALA A 251 4.92 21.67 2.01
C ALA A 251 4.28 20.51 1.21
N ARG A 252 5.09 19.79 0.43
CA ARG A 252 4.60 18.65 -0.36
C ARG A 252 4.43 17.37 0.45
N TYR A 253 5.38 17.06 1.33
CA TYR A 253 5.53 15.72 1.94
C TYR A 253 5.62 15.73 3.46
N GLY A 254 5.54 16.89 4.12
CA GLY A 254 5.81 16.99 5.56
C GLY A 254 4.97 16.04 6.41
N ASN A 255 3.69 15.87 6.06
CA ASN A 255 2.83 14.94 6.78
C ASN A 255 3.31 13.48 6.65
N LEU A 256 3.90 13.13 5.52
CA LEU A 256 4.44 11.78 5.29
C LEU A 256 5.75 11.59 6.04
N PHE A 257 6.59 12.63 6.08
CA PHE A 257 7.84 12.61 6.85
C PHE A 257 7.55 12.49 8.35
N GLN A 258 6.53 13.21 8.84
CA GLN A 258 6.09 13.08 10.23
C GLN A 258 5.61 11.66 10.55
N MET A 259 4.89 11.05 9.61
CA MET A 259 4.44 9.67 9.78
C MET A 259 5.64 8.70 9.86
N TYR A 260 6.63 8.90 9.00
CA TYR A 260 7.87 8.11 9.02
C TYR A 260 8.54 8.24 10.40
N GLU A 261 8.76 9.48 10.84
CA GLU A 261 9.43 9.76 12.12
C GLU A 261 8.70 9.12 13.30
N LYS A 262 7.36 9.19 13.31
CA LYS A 262 6.57 8.60 14.38
C LYS A 262 6.64 7.08 14.41
N ILE A 263 6.80 6.45 13.27
CA ILE A 263 6.86 4.98 13.17
C ILE A 263 8.27 4.46 13.47
N THR A 264 9.29 5.11 12.91
CA THR A 264 10.68 4.61 12.98
C THR A 264 11.48 5.22 14.12
N ALA A 265 11.05 6.38 14.64
CA ALA A 265 11.80 7.22 15.58
C ALA A 265 13.09 7.79 14.96
N GLU A 266 13.18 7.83 13.64
CA GLU A 266 14.30 8.41 12.91
C GLU A 266 13.89 9.74 12.28
N ASN A 267 14.81 10.71 12.33
CA ASN A 267 14.57 12.01 11.71
C ASN A 267 14.67 11.88 10.17
N PRO A 268 13.60 12.14 9.43
CA PRO A 268 13.63 11.99 7.97
C PRO A 268 14.52 13.02 7.25
N TYR A 269 14.94 14.08 7.95
CA TYR A 269 15.89 15.07 7.43
C TYR A 269 17.35 14.79 7.78
N UNK A 270 17.37 13.96 8.49
CA UNK A 270 18.60 13.59 8.94
C UNK A 270 19.23 12.68 8.16
#